data_b393ad0bdd1035c9397e215b507e2d1b
#
_entry.id   b393ad0bdd1035c9397e215b507e2d1b
#
_cell.length_a   1.000
_cell.length_b   1.000
_cell.length_c   1.000
_cell.angle_alpha   90.00
_cell.angle_beta   90.00
_cell.angle_gamma   90.00
#
_symmetry.space_group_name_H-M   'P 1'
#
loop_
_entity.id
_entity.type
_entity.pdbx_description
1 polymer ?
#
loop_
_entity_poly.entity_id
_entity_poly.type
_entity_poly.pdbx_seq_one_letter_code
_entity_poly.pdbx_strand_id
1 'polypeptide(L)'
;MRTLGTAALLSVVLAASACGSQSGSTSPDTAGCAGRGVAVAQADLDGNGQTSTVRLTAPGSGSCAHRLLAAGGAAADVGGLQLVPKPAKVVHLHGSGAPDLVLLYARPHPRGGSQPHLFGAGGAGGLVEVTVDGRPVVPFVASDGGAPPMTATCTPAGGIAVLTGKAHQPPGIVLAWDVTETSYTLKGGRAVETGSRLVQKAVADPLLRKYHPEMFDGSLFADCS
;
A
#
# COMPACT_ATOMS: atom_id res chain seq x y z
N MET A 1 -24.30 73.61 14.49
CA MET A 1 -24.58 73.74 13.04
C MET A 1 -23.44 73.15 12.23
N ARG A 2 -23.78 72.38 11.21
CA ARG A 2 -22.99 71.76 10.14
C ARG A 2 -22.59 70.34 10.46
N THR A 3 -23.33 69.44 9.99
CA THR A 3 -23.59 68.79 8.68
C THR A 3 -22.69 67.56 8.45
N LEU A 4 -23.40 66.46 8.40
CA LEU A 4 -23.02 65.11 8.03
C LEU A 4 -22.26 65.02 6.70
N GLY A 5 -21.31 64.11 6.65
CA GLY A 5 -20.71 63.59 5.43
C GLY A 5 -20.59 62.07 5.53
N THR A 6 -21.58 61.40 4.98
CA THR A 6 -21.64 59.95 4.85
C THR A 6 -20.78 59.53 3.64
N ALA A 7 -19.67 58.87 3.86
CA ALA A 7 -18.90 58.23 2.78
C ALA A 7 -19.21 56.72 2.78
N ALA A 8 -19.97 56.29 1.76
CA ALA A 8 -20.22 54.88 1.48
C ALA A 8 -18.99 54.27 0.80
N LEU A 9 -18.32 53.34 1.47
CA LEU A 9 -17.29 52.51 0.88
C LEU A 9 -17.95 51.27 0.26
N LEU A 10 -17.96 51.22 -1.05
CA LEU A 10 -18.31 50.04 -1.83
C LEU A 10 -17.15 49.05 -1.68
N SER A 11 -17.36 47.98 -0.93
CA SER A 11 -16.42 46.82 -0.90
C SER A 11 -16.73 45.89 -2.07
N VAL A 12 -15.92 45.95 -3.10
CA VAL A 12 -15.91 44.95 -4.19
C VAL A 12 -15.29 43.70 -3.68
N VAL A 13 -16.10 42.67 -3.42
CA VAL A 13 -15.62 41.30 -3.14
C VAL A 13 -15.23 40.65 -4.48
N LEU A 14 -13.96 40.60 -4.79
CA LEU A 14 -13.43 39.74 -5.84
C LEU A 14 -13.47 38.30 -5.34
N ALA A 15 -14.46 37.56 -5.79
CA ALA A 15 -14.46 36.10 -5.68
C ALA A 15 -13.40 35.55 -6.63
N ALA A 16 -12.20 35.26 -6.11
CA ALA A 16 -11.19 34.49 -6.79
C ALA A 16 -11.68 33.03 -6.86
N SER A 17 -12.28 32.66 -7.99
CA SER A 17 -12.55 31.27 -8.34
C SER A 17 -11.22 30.56 -8.56
N ALA A 18 -10.66 29.99 -7.50
CA ALA A 18 -9.57 29.02 -7.61
C ALA A 18 -10.14 27.77 -8.28
N CYS A 19 -10.01 27.66 -9.60
CA CYS A 19 -10.09 26.41 -10.31
C CYS A 19 -8.94 25.52 -9.83
N GLY A 20 -9.12 24.91 -8.68
CA GLY A 20 -8.33 23.74 -8.29
C GLY A 20 -8.71 22.63 -9.25
N SER A 21 -7.83 22.35 -10.20
CA SER A 21 -7.88 21.12 -10.98
C SER A 21 -7.70 19.93 -10.03
N GLN A 22 -8.77 19.55 -9.36
CA GLN A 22 -8.90 18.21 -8.86
C GLN A 22 -8.96 17.33 -10.10
N SER A 23 -7.84 16.69 -10.41
CA SER A 23 -7.83 15.49 -11.22
C SER A 23 -8.63 14.44 -10.44
N GLY A 24 -9.95 14.60 -10.47
CA GLY A 24 -10.88 13.57 -10.10
C GLY A 24 -10.63 12.45 -11.10
N SER A 25 -9.91 11.43 -10.67
CA SER A 25 -9.94 10.13 -11.34
C SER A 25 -11.38 9.68 -11.29
N THR A 26 -12.17 10.08 -12.30
CA THR A 26 -13.42 9.42 -12.60
C THR A 26 -13.05 7.97 -12.82
N SER A 27 -13.37 7.12 -11.85
CA SER A 27 -13.26 5.68 -12.03
C SER A 27 -13.97 5.37 -13.36
N PRO A 28 -13.29 4.81 -14.35
CA PRO A 28 -13.96 4.38 -15.58
C PRO A 28 -15.09 3.46 -15.15
N ASP A 29 -16.19 3.52 -15.88
CA ASP A 29 -17.41 2.78 -15.63
C ASP A 29 -17.10 1.31 -15.30
N THR A 30 -17.02 0.99 -14.01
CA THR A 30 -16.72 -0.34 -13.50
C THR A 30 -17.99 -1.16 -13.31
N ALA A 31 -19.17 -0.55 -13.47
CA ALA A 31 -20.44 -1.23 -13.31
C ALA A 31 -20.59 -2.39 -14.29
N GLY A 32 -20.08 -2.26 -15.51
CA GLY A 32 -20.04 -3.35 -16.51
C GLY A 32 -18.99 -4.43 -16.24
N CYS A 33 -18.13 -4.26 -15.23
CA CYS A 33 -17.05 -5.19 -14.91
C CYS A 33 -17.40 -6.12 -13.72
N ALA A 34 -18.49 -5.85 -13.03
CA ALA A 34 -18.91 -6.63 -11.87
C ALA A 34 -19.01 -8.14 -12.21
N GLY A 35 -18.43 -8.98 -11.37
CA GLY A 35 -18.42 -10.43 -11.55
C GLY A 35 -17.43 -10.97 -12.61
N ARG A 36 -16.76 -10.11 -13.38
CA ARG A 36 -15.72 -10.52 -14.33
C ARG A 36 -14.41 -10.87 -13.63
N GLY A 37 -13.56 -11.61 -14.33
CA GLY A 37 -12.24 -12.01 -13.84
C GLY A 37 -12.26 -13.25 -12.95
N VAL A 38 -11.06 -13.63 -12.52
CA VAL A 38 -10.83 -14.79 -11.64
C VAL A 38 -10.86 -14.32 -10.20
N ALA A 39 -11.55 -15.04 -9.32
CA ALA A 39 -11.49 -14.80 -7.88
C ALA A 39 -10.06 -15.05 -7.38
N VAL A 40 -9.47 -14.08 -6.70
CA VAL A 40 -8.10 -14.15 -6.20
C VAL A 40 -8.02 -14.06 -4.68
N ALA A 41 -9.06 -13.51 -4.02
CA ALA A 41 -9.12 -13.38 -2.56
C ALA A 41 -10.58 -13.26 -2.07
N GLN A 42 -10.77 -13.49 -0.77
CA GLN A 42 -11.96 -13.10 0.01
C GLN A 42 -11.46 -12.17 1.11
N ALA A 43 -11.95 -10.93 1.17
CA ALA A 43 -11.42 -9.91 2.07
C ALA A 43 -12.54 -9.00 2.59
N ASP A 44 -12.43 -8.58 3.84
CA ASP A 44 -13.25 -7.54 4.47
C ASP A 44 -12.57 -6.18 4.25
N LEU A 45 -12.75 -5.63 3.06
CA LEU A 45 -12.03 -4.43 2.63
C LEU A 45 -12.49 -3.14 3.30
N ASP A 46 -13.67 -3.12 3.89
CA ASP A 46 -14.24 -1.94 4.56
C ASP A 46 -14.30 -2.06 6.09
N GLY A 47 -13.86 -3.20 6.63
CA GLY A 47 -13.79 -3.44 8.08
C GLY A 47 -15.17 -3.63 8.74
N ASN A 48 -16.20 -4.01 7.97
CA ASN A 48 -17.56 -4.21 8.50
C ASN A 48 -17.83 -5.63 9.00
N GLY A 49 -16.85 -6.53 8.93
CA GLY A 49 -16.94 -7.93 9.31
C GLY A 49 -17.49 -8.84 8.20
N GLN A 50 -17.77 -8.31 7.01
CA GLN A 50 -18.27 -9.10 5.88
C GLN A 50 -17.23 -9.18 4.77
N THR A 51 -16.80 -10.39 4.45
CA THR A 51 -15.86 -10.58 3.34
C THR A 51 -16.55 -10.44 1.99
N SER A 52 -15.85 -9.87 1.03
CA SER A 52 -16.25 -9.81 -0.37
C SER A 52 -15.24 -10.50 -1.28
N THR A 53 -15.71 -11.02 -2.42
CA THR A 53 -14.82 -11.63 -3.40
C THR A 53 -14.05 -10.57 -4.16
N VAL A 54 -12.71 -10.63 -4.08
CA VAL A 54 -11.81 -9.82 -4.90
C VAL A 54 -11.44 -10.61 -6.16
N ARG A 55 -11.55 -9.97 -7.33
CA ARG A 55 -11.32 -10.58 -8.64
C ARG A 55 -10.26 -9.82 -9.41
N LEU A 56 -9.48 -10.54 -10.19
CA LEU A 56 -8.48 -9.99 -11.09
C LEU A 56 -8.92 -10.28 -12.54
N THR A 57 -8.99 -9.22 -13.36
CA THR A 57 -9.36 -9.36 -14.77
C THR A 57 -8.14 -9.53 -15.66
N ALA A 58 -8.29 -10.35 -16.69
CA ALA A 58 -7.22 -10.61 -17.65
C ALA A 58 -6.98 -9.42 -18.60
N PRO A 59 -5.81 -9.35 -19.25
CA PRO A 59 -5.48 -8.30 -20.23
C PRO A 59 -6.49 -8.16 -21.37
N GLY A 60 -7.10 -9.26 -21.83
CA GLY A 60 -8.06 -9.29 -22.94
C GLY A 60 -9.52 -8.95 -22.56
N SER A 61 -9.80 -8.47 -21.37
CA SER A 61 -11.17 -8.25 -20.88
C SER A 61 -11.84 -6.94 -21.36
N GLY A 62 -11.37 -6.34 -22.45
CA GLY A 62 -11.91 -5.08 -23.01
C GLY A 62 -11.74 -3.92 -22.02
N SER A 63 -12.80 -3.13 -21.80
CA SER A 63 -12.78 -2.01 -20.85
C SER A 63 -12.52 -2.42 -19.40
N CYS A 64 -12.66 -3.69 -19.07
CA CYS A 64 -12.39 -4.25 -17.75
C CYS A 64 -10.97 -4.83 -17.62
N ALA A 65 -10.12 -4.71 -18.65
CA ALA A 65 -8.78 -5.27 -18.62
C ALA A 65 -7.94 -4.68 -17.47
N HIS A 66 -7.07 -5.52 -16.90
CA HIS A 66 -6.12 -5.11 -15.85
C HIS A 66 -6.76 -4.44 -14.63
N ARG A 67 -7.88 -4.96 -14.15
CA ARG A 67 -8.57 -4.44 -12.97
C ARG A 67 -8.52 -5.42 -11.82
N LEU A 68 -8.28 -4.91 -10.63
CA LEU A 68 -8.60 -5.58 -9.38
C LEU A 68 -9.99 -5.07 -8.96
N LEU A 69 -10.95 -5.98 -8.85
CA LEU A 69 -12.36 -5.67 -8.61
C LEU A 69 -12.80 -6.23 -7.27
N ALA A 70 -13.60 -5.46 -6.52
CA ALA A 70 -14.28 -5.93 -5.33
C ALA A 70 -15.79 -5.72 -5.44
N ALA A 71 -16.55 -6.24 -4.47
CA ALA A 71 -17.98 -6.01 -4.39
C ALA A 71 -18.31 -4.51 -4.28
N GLY A 72 -19.53 -4.13 -4.67
CA GLY A 72 -19.96 -2.73 -4.67
C GLY A 72 -19.37 -1.89 -5.81
N GLY A 73 -18.65 -2.51 -6.76
CA GLY A 73 -18.04 -1.80 -7.91
C GLY A 73 -16.70 -1.14 -7.60
N ALA A 74 -16.12 -1.38 -6.43
CA ALA A 74 -14.79 -0.92 -6.10
C ALA A 74 -13.75 -1.55 -7.03
N ALA A 75 -12.86 -0.74 -7.62
CA ALA A 75 -11.86 -1.22 -8.55
C ALA A 75 -10.55 -0.43 -8.45
N ALA A 76 -9.43 -1.12 -8.69
CA ALA A 76 -8.12 -0.52 -8.91
C ALA A 76 -7.56 -0.90 -10.28
N ASP A 77 -6.84 0.01 -10.92
CA ASP A 77 -6.08 -0.29 -12.13
C ASP A 77 -4.76 -0.97 -11.75
N VAL A 78 -4.51 -2.12 -12.32
CA VAL A 78 -3.27 -2.87 -12.14
C VAL A 78 -2.54 -3.08 -13.49
N GLY A 79 -2.94 -2.34 -14.53
CA GLY A 79 -2.41 -2.48 -15.89
C GLY A 79 -0.94 -2.13 -16.02
N GLY A 80 -0.41 -1.25 -15.17
CA GLY A 80 1.01 -0.95 -15.09
C GLY A 80 1.85 -2.00 -14.38
N LEU A 81 1.20 -2.98 -13.72
CA LEU A 81 1.88 -4.01 -12.94
C LEU A 81 2.09 -5.26 -13.79
N GLN A 82 3.33 -5.70 -13.91
CA GLN A 82 3.66 -7.01 -14.46
C GLN A 82 3.46 -8.07 -13.37
N LEU A 83 2.21 -8.46 -13.14
CA LEU A 83 1.88 -9.41 -12.09
C LEU A 83 2.58 -10.75 -12.29
N VAL A 84 3.15 -11.31 -11.23
CA VAL A 84 3.69 -12.67 -11.24
C VAL A 84 2.58 -13.67 -10.94
N PRO A 85 2.67 -14.93 -11.44
CA PRO A 85 1.69 -15.98 -11.18
C PRO A 85 1.85 -16.52 -9.75
N LYS A 86 1.69 -15.64 -8.76
CA LYS A 86 1.71 -15.96 -7.33
C LYS A 86 0.32 -15.65 -6.77
N PRO A 87 -0.24 -16.53 -5.92
CA PRO A 87 -1.53 -16.27 -5.30
C PRO A 87 -1.56 -14.92 -4.59
N ALA A 88 -2.66 -14.21 -4.70
CA ALA A 88 -2.91 -13.06 -3.85
C ALA A 88 -2.99 -13.51 -2.38
N LYS A 89 -2.52 -12.66 -1.48
CA LYS A 89 -2.63 -12.90 -0.04
C LYS A 89 -3.54 -11.84 0.57
N VAL A 90 -4.42 -12.25 1.47
CA VAL A 90 -5.16 -11.32 2.33
C VAL A 90 -4.28 -11.01 3.54
N VAL A 91 -4.19 -9.75 3.88
CA VAL A 91 -3.51 -9.25 5.06
C VAL A 91 -4.58 -8.72 6.01
N HIS A 92 -4.82 -9.44 7.10
CA HIS A 92 -5.76 -9.06 8.12
C HIS A 92 -5.10 -8.10 9.10
N LEU A 93 -5.50 -6.84 9.08
CA LEU A 93 -4.97 -5.87 10.03
C LEU A 93 -5.56 -6.10 11.42
N HIS A 94 -4.73 -5.93 12.46
CA HIS A 94 -5.20 -6.05 13.82
C HIS A 94 -6.13 -4.89 14.21
N GLY A 95 -7.10 -5.18 15.08
CA GLY A 95 -8.03 -4.20 15.63
C GLY A 95 -9.47 -4.42 15.18
N SER A 96 -10.41 -4.06 16.02
CA SER A 96 -11.85 -4.18 15.73
C SER A 96 -12.24 -3.23 14.61
N GLY A 97 -12.81 -3.78 13.52
CA GLY A 97 -13.19 -3.01 12.35
C GLY A 97 -12.01 -2.54 11.49
N ALA A 98 -10.83 -3.13 11.67
CA ALA A 98 -9.71 -2.87 10.76
C ALA A 98 -9.99 -3.54 9.41
N PRO A 99 -9.82 -2.83 8.28
CA PRO A 99 -10.04 -3.39 6.96
C PRO A 99 -8.92 -4.36 6.58
N ASP A 100 -9.26 -5.35 5.78
CA ASP A 100 -8.28 -6.21 5.13
C ASP A 100 -7.57 -5.48 3.99
N LEU A 101 -6.36 -5.96 3.69
CA LEU A 101 -5.64 -5.57 2.47
C LEU A 101 -5.44 -6.78 1.57
N VAL A 102 -5.32 -6.53 0.28
CA VAL A 102 -4.97 -7.55 -0.71
C VAL A 102 -3.55 -7.31 -1.21
N LEU A 103 -2.69 -8.30 -1.01
CA LEU A 103 -1.31 -8.27 -1.45
C LEU A 103 -1.19 -8.98 -2.80
N LEU A 104 -0.71 -8.25 -3.80
CA LEU A 104 -0.31 -8.76 -5.10
C LEU A 104 1.20 -8.62 -5.28
N TYR A 105 1.77 -9.44 -6.16
CA TYR A 105 3.18 -9.39 -6.48
C TYR A 105 3.40 -9.04 -7.94
N ALA A 106 4.24 -8.07 -8.22
CA ALA A 106 4.69 -7.71 -9.55
C ALA A 106 6.19 -7.94 -9.71
N ARG A 107 6.64 -8.09 -10.95
CA ARG A 107 8.06 -8.29 -11.26
C ARG A 107 8.64 -7.02 -11.87
N PRO A 108 9.33 -6.17 -11.11
CA PRO A 108 9.90 -4.94 -11.64
C PRO A 108 11.22 -5.16 -12.38
N HIS A 109 11.91 -6.32 -12.22
CA HIS A 109 13.26 -6.48 -12.73
C HIS A 109 13.55 -7.88 -13.29
N PRO A 110 14.35 -7.98 -14.41
CA PRO A 110 14.68 -9.25 -15.06
C PRO A 110 15.47 -10.25 -14.19
N ARG A 111 16.15 -9.79 -13.14
CA ARG A 111 16.98 -10.64 -12.27
C ARG A 111 16.20 -11.46 -11.23
N GLY A 112 14.89 -11.44 -11.29
CA GLY A 112 14.05 -12.12 -10.30
C GLY A 112 13.74 -11.23 -9.09
N GLY A 113 12.91 -11.77 -8.20
CA GLY A 113 12.31 -11.03 -7.11
C GLY A 113 10.91 -10.52 -7.48
N SER A 114 10.24 -9.94 -6.52
CA SER A 114 8.91 -9.39 -6.72
C SER A 114 8.71 -8.11 -5.93
N GLN A 115 8.03 -7.16 -6.53
CA GLN A 115 7.56 -5.97 -5.85
C GLN A 115 6.19 -6.29 -5.25
N PRO A 116 6.05 -6.23 -3.92
CA PRO A 116 4.75 -6.34 -3.27
C PRO A 116 3.93 -5.07 -3.48
N HIS A 117 2.65 -5.23 -3.79
CA HIS A 117 1.68 -4.14 -3.90
C HIS A 117 0.47 -4.46 -3.02
N LEU A 118 0.19 -3.59 -2.07
CA LEU A 118 -0.95 -3.69 -1.18
C LEU A 118 -2.11 -2.86 -1.70
N PHE A 119 -3.30 -3.43 -1.70
CA PHE A 119 -4.54 -2.75 -2.09
C PHE A 119 -5.53 -2.80 -0.94
N GLY A 120 -6.20 -1.70 -0.71
CA GLY A 120 -7.24 -1.57 0.32
C GLY A 120 -8.34 -0.62 -0.11
N ALA A 121 -9.34 -0.42 0.73
CA ALA A 121 -10.41 0.54 0.48
C ALA A 121 -9.86 1.97 0.45
N GLY A 122 -10.21 2.70 -0.60
CA GLY A 122 -9.97 4.13 -0.72
C GLY A 122 -11.11 4.96 -0.15
N GLY A 123 -10.84 6.24 0.11
CA GLY A 123 -11.80 7.16 0.75
C GLY A 123 -13.10 7.43 -0.01
N ALA A 124 -13.23 6.99 -1.27
CA ALA A 124 -14.43 7.14 -2.10
C ALA A 124 -15.12 5.77 -2.38
N GLY A 125 -14.84 4.75 -1.58
CA GLY A 125 -15.40 3.40 -1.78
C GLY A 125 -14.76 2.62 -2.94
N GLY A 126 -13.67 3.12 -3.53
CA GLY A 126 -12.88 2.41 -4.52
C GLY A 126 -11.79 1.53 -3.88
N LEU A 127 -11.15 0.68 -4.69
CA LEU A 127 -9.89 0.06 -4.34
C LEU A 127 -8.74 0.97 -4.75
N VAL A 128 -7.74 1.11 -3.89
CA VAL A 128 -6.54 1.89 -4.17
C VAL A 128 -5.30 1.16 -3.70
N GLU A 129 -4.19 1.39 -4.38
CA GLU A 129 -2.90 0.92 -3.90
C GLU A 129 -2.46 1.70 -2.67
N VAL A 130 -1.98 1.00 -1.65
CA VAL A 130 -1.42 1.59 -0.44
C VAL A 130 0.03 2.01 -0.71
N THR A 131 0.26 3.32 -0.68
CA THR A 131 1.56 3.90 -1.03
C THR A 131 2.07 4.87 0.03
N VAL A 132 3.41 5.03 0.06
CA VAL A 132 4.12 6.11 0.76
C VAL A 132 4.73 7.01 -0.31
N ASP A 133 4.33 8.28 -0.35
CA ASP A 133 4.80 9.25 -1.36
C ASP A 133 4.71 8.72 -2.80
N GLY A 134 3.63 7.99 -3.11
CA GLY A 134 3.39 7.41 -4.42
C GLY A 134 4.22 6.17 -4.76
N ARG A 135 4.93 5.60 -3.78
CA ARG A 135 5.68 4.34 -3.94
C ARG A 135 5.04 3.23 -3.12
N PRO A 136 5.16 1.96 -3.55
CA PRO A 136 4.73 0.83 -2.73
C PRO A 136 5.33 0.92 -1.33
N VAL A 137 4.51 0.69 -0.31
CA VAL A 137 4.94 0.80 1.10
C VAL A 137 5.92 -0.31 1.49
N VAL A 138 5.77 -1.50 0.89
CA VAL A 138 6.71 -2.60 1.08
C VAL A 138 7.74 -2.54 -0.04
N PRO A 139 9.05 -2.46 0.29
CA PRO A 139 10.10 -2.46 -0.72
C PRO A 139 10.14 -3.76 -1.53
N PHE A 140 10.97 -3.74 -2.58
CA PHE A 140 11.22 -4.91 -3.41
C PHE A 140 11.80 -6.07 -2.60
N VAL A 141 11.25 -7.27 -2.82
CA VAL A 141 11.72 -8.52 -2.20
C VAL A 141 12.47 -9.33 -3.24
N ALA A 142 13.76 -9.55 -3.04
CA ALA A 142 14.52 -10.45 -3.90
C ALA A 142 14.25 -11.91 -3.54
N SER A 143 14.16 -12.75 -4.56
CA SER A 143 13.98 -14.20 -4.40
C SER A 143 15.28 -14.98 -4.31
N ASP A 144 16.43 -14.33 -4.59
CA ASP A 144 17.75 -14.98 -4.73
C ASP A 144 18.71 -14.71 -3.57
N GLY A 145 18.23 -14.05 -2.51
CA GLY A 145 19.06 -13.68 -1.36
C GLY A 145 20.06 -12.56 -1.63
N GLY A 146 20.05 -11.96 -2.82
CA GLY A 146 20.96 -10.87 -3.21
C GLY A 146 20.49 -9.48 -2.79
N ALA A 147 19.28 -9.35 -2.25
CA ALA A 147 18.76 -8.08 -1.72
C ALA A 147 19.01 -7.96 -0.21
N PRO A 148 18.97 -6.74 0.31
CA PRO A 148 18.93 -6.51 1.75
C PRO A 148 17.79 -7.29 2.42
N PRO A 149 18.02 -7.85 3.63
CA PRO A 149 16.97 -8.56 4.35
C PRO A 149 15.82 -7.61 4.66
N MET A 150 14.58 -8.10 4.47
CA MET A 150 13.39 -7.32 4.77
C MET A 150 12.17 -8.21 5.01
N THR A 151 11.25 -7.72 5.80
CA THR A 151 9.92 -8.29 5.97
C THR A 151 8.90 -7.20 6.29
N ALA A 152 7.63 -7.53 6.26
CA ALA A 152 6.55 -6.65 6.71
C ALA A 152 5.60 -7.44 7.63
N THR A 153 5.05 -6.75 8.61
CA THR A 153 4.21 -7.30 9.67
C THR A 153 3.05 -6.35 9.98
N CYS A 154 2.05 -6.83 10.71
CA CYS A 154 0.97 -5.99 11.22
C CYS A 154 1.32 -5.41 12.59
N THR A 155 0.93 -4.17 12.84
CA THR A 155 1.06 -3.57 14.16
C THR A 155 -0.20 -3.81 15.00
N PRO A 156 -0.10 -3.93 16.33
CA PRO A 156 -1.28 -4.09 17.19
C PRO A 156 -2.30 -2.95 17.05
N ALA A 157 -1.86 -1.79 16.56
CA ALA A 157 -2.71 -0.61 16.37
C ALA A 157 -3.45 -0.59 15.02
N GLY A 158 -3.47 -1.69 14.27
CA GLY A 158 -4.15 -1.77 12.96
C GLY A 158 -3.38 -1.13 11.81
N GLY A 159 -2.09 -0.96 11.96
CA GLY A 159 -1.19 -0.50 10.92
C GLY A 159 -0.27 -1.61 10.42
N ILE A 160 0.76 -1.21 9.70
CA ILE A 160 1.82 -2.11 9.23
C ILE A 160 3.19 -1.62 9.69
N ALA A 161 4.12 -2.53 9.86
CA ALA A 161 5.53 -2.22 10.08
C ALA A 161 6.37 -2.92 9.01
N VAL A 162 7.40 -2.23 8.53
CA VAL A 162 8.36 -2.76 7.56
C VAL A 162 9.72 -2.79 8.22
N LEU A 163 10.33 -3.97 8.29
CA LEU A 163 11.70 -4.16 8.76
C LEU A 163 12.61 -4.23 7.54
N THR A 164 13.66 -3.41 7.53
CA THR A 164 14.65 -3.40 6.46
C THR A 164 16.06 -3.45 7.05
N GLY A 165 16.90 -4.31 6.49
CA GLY A 165 18.32 -4.35 6.82
C GLY A 165 19.13 -3.48 5.87
N LYS A 166 20.04 -2.71 6.42
CA LYS A 166 21.08 -1.99 5.67
C LYS A 166 22.43 -2.55 6.07
N ALA A 167 23.31 -2.80 5.10
CA ALA A 167 24.67 -3.27 5.41
C ALA A 167 25.34 -2.30 6.38
N HIS A 168 25.84 -2.84 7.49
CA HIS A 168 26.53 -2.07 8.52
C HIS A 168 27.81 -1.43 7.98
N GLN A 169 28.08 -0.20 8.33
CA GLN A 169 29.25 0.56 7.92
C GLN A 169 30.07 1.02 9.14
N PRO A 170 31.41 0.91 9.11
CA PRO A 170 32.22 0.29 8.06
C PRO A 170 32.01 -1.22 7.98
N PRO A 171 32.24 -1.86 6.80
CA PRO A 171 32.10 -3.29 6.66
C PRO A 171 33.15 -4.02 7.52
N GLY A 172 32.69 -5.04 8.23
CA GLY A 172 33.55 -5.96 8.98
C GLY A 172 33.99 -7.16 8.11
N ILE A 173 34.69 -8.11 8.75
CA ILE A 173 35.09 -9.37 8.12
C ILE A 173 33.84 -10.23 7.77
N VAL A 174 32.81 -10.12 8.58
CA VAL A 174 31.51 -10.79 8.38
C VAL A 174 30.47 -9.72 8.00
N LEU A 175 29.64 -10.06 6.99
CA LEU A 175 28.50 -9.22 6.63
C LEU A 175 27.59 -9.06 7.86
N ALA A 176 27.30 -7.82 8.19
CA ALA A 176 26.43 -7.45 9.28
C ALA A 176 25.38 -6.41 8.80
N TRP A 177 24.27 -6.36 9.49
CA TRP A 177 23.12 -5.55 9.13
C TRP A 177 22.71 -4.61 10.27
N ASP A 178 22.38 -3.40 9.91
CA ASP A 178 21.60 -2.48 10.75
C ASP A 178 20.15 -2.65 10.35
N VAL A 179 19.31 -3.12 11.27
CA VAL A 179 17.88 -3.38 11.01
C VAL A 179 17.04 -2.25 11.56
N THR A 180 16.28 -1.62 10.67
CA THR A 180 15.36 -0.55 11.00
C THR A 180 13.93 -1.03 10.83
N GLU A 181 13.08 -0.74 11.80
CA GLU A 181 11.62 -0.90 11.72
C GLU A 181 10.99 0.46 11.46
N THR A 182 10.17 0.55 10.42
CA THR A 182 9.37 1.74 10.11
C THR A 182 7.89 1.37 10.19
N SER A 183 7.15 2.06 11.05
CA SER A 183 5.73 1.81 11.29
C SER A 183 4.87 2.81 10.54
N TYR A 184 3.73 2.34 10.05
CA TYR A 184 2.77 3.12 9.27
C TYR A 184 1.34 2.91 9.77
N THR A 185 0.55 3.98 9.79
CA THR A 185 -0.92 3.90 9.83
C THR A 185 -1.48 4.06 8.42
N LEU A 186 -2.66 3.46 8.18
CA LEU A 186 -3.29 3.49 6.87
C LEU A 186 -4.45 4.50 6.88
N LYS A 187 -4.48 5.39 5.89
CA LYS A 187 -5.53 6.40 5.72
C LYS A 187 -5.91 6.53 4.25
N GLY A 188 -7.06 5.96 3.85
CA GLY A 188 -7.63 6.13 2.51
C GLY A 188 -6.67 5.77 1.38
N GLY A 189 -5.96 4.64 1.50
CA GLY A 189 -4.98 4.18 0.50
C GLY A 189 -3.58 4.80 0.64
N ARG A 190 -3.34 5.59 1.68
CA ARG A 190 -2.00 6.10 2.00
C ARG A 190 -1.47 5.45 3.26
N ALA A 191 -0.21 5.05 3.22
CA ALA A 191 0.54 4.71 4.41
C ALA A 191 1.24 5.97 4.93
N VAL A 192 0.93 6.35 6.15
CA VAL A 192 1.52 7.51 6.83
C VAL A 192 2.49 7.00 7.87
N GLU A 193 3.77 7.33 7.72
CA GLU A 193 4.80 6.96 8.69
C GLU A 193 4.47 7.54 10.06
N THR A 194 4.50 6.67 11.07
CA THR A 194 4.25 7.04 12.47
C THR A 194 5.52 6.99 13.31
N GLY A 195 6.56 6.36 12.82
CA GLY A 195 7.86 6.32 13.45
C GLY A 195 8.80 5.35 12.77
N SER A 196 10.09 5.58 12.98
CA SER A 196 11.17 4.72 12.52
C SER A 196 12.20 4.55 13.63
N ARG A 197 12.64 3.32 13.86
CA ARG A 197 13.62 3.01 14.92
C ARG A 197 14.61 1.96 14.48
N LEU A 198 15.86 2.11 14.89
CA LEU A 198 16.87 1.07 14.78
C LEU A 198 16.56 -0.02 15.83
N VAL A 199 16.19 -1.22 15.37
CA VAL A 199 15.85 -2.35 16.27
C VAL A 199 17.05 -3.25 16.55
N GLN A 200 17.96 -3.36 15.57
CA GLN A 200 19.22 -4.10 15.74
C GLN A 200 20.36 -3.37 15.04
N LYS A 201 21.53 -3.34 15.64
CA LYS A 201 22.75 -2.71 15.10
C LYS A 201 23.84 -3.75 14.91
N ALA A 202 24.47 -3.74 13.75
CA ALA A 202 25.63 -4.57 13.42
C ALA A 202 25.41 -6.09 13.68
N VAL A 203 24.16 -6.56 13.47
CA VAL A 203 23.87 -8.00 13.63
C VAL A 203 24.49 -8.79 12.49
N ALA A 204 25.27 -9.82 12.81
CA ALA A 204 25.89 -10.67 11.80
C ALA A 204 24.84 -11.41 10.96
N ASP A 205 25.04 -11.51 9.64
CA ASP A 205 24.12 -12.13 8.69
C ASP A 205 23.67 -13.55 9.12
N PRO A 206 24.58 -14.46 9.59
CA PRO A 206 24.15 -15.78 10.04
C PRO A 206 23.23 -15.76 11.26
N LEU A 207 23.41 -14.79 12.15
CA LEU A 207 22.54 -14.62 13.32
C LEU A 207 21.17 -14.06 12.92
N LEU A 208 21.15 -13.07 12.03
CA LEU A 208 19.90 -12.51 11.53
C LEU A 208 19.08 -13.58 10.79
N ARG A 209 19.71 -14.40 9.93
CA ARG A 209 19.05 -15.54 9.27
C ARG A 209 18.52 -16.59 10.23
N LYS A 210 19.23 -16.82 11.32
CA LYS A 210 18.80 -17.80 12.33
C LYS A 210 17.59 -17.35 13.13
N TYR A 211 17.54 -16.06 13.52
CA TYR A 211 16.51 -15.54 14.42
C TYR A 211 15.38 -14.82 13.69
N HIS A 212 15.59 -14.38 12.44
CA HIS A 212 14.65 -13.66 11.59
C HIS A 212 14.68 -14.22 10.17
N PRO A 213 14.39 -15.54 9.97
CA PRO A 213 14.40 -16.15 8.64
C PRO A 213 13.41 -15.49 7.70
N GLU A 214 12.28 -14.95 8.22
CA GLU A 214 11.24 -14.23 7.48
C GLU A 214 11.78 -13.01 6.71
N MET A 215 12.88 -12.43 7.15
CA MET A 215 13.52 -11.32 6.44
C MET A 215 14.26 -11.75 5.16
N PHE A 216 14.45 -13.05 4.94
CA PHE A 216 15.24 -13.59 3.82
C PHE A 216 14.46 -14.50 2.88
N ASP A 217 13.35 -15.04 3.32
CA ASP A 217 12.54 -16.00 2.55
C ASP A 217 11.41 -15.34 1.75
N GLY A 218 11.29 -14.02 1.86
CA GLY A 218 10.22 -13.25 1.22
C GLY A 218 8.85 -13.40 1.86
N SER A 219 8.80 -13.94 3.08
CA SER A 219 7.59 -13.98 3.89
C SER A 219 7.18 -12.57 4.29
N LEU A 220 5.99 -12.16 3.89
CA LEU A 220 5.40 -10.88 4.26
C LEU A 220 4.11 -11.12 5.02
N PHE A 221 3.90 -10.37 6.11
CA PHE A 221 2.66 -10.38 6.89
C PHE A 221 2.29 -11.79 7.39
N ALA A 222 3.28 -12.56 7.84
CA ALA A 222 3.05 -13.93 8.31
C ALA A 222 2.20 -13.98 9.61
N ASP A 223 2.29 -12.93 10.40
CA ASP A 223 1.61 -12.74 11.68
C ASP A 223 0.32 -11.90 11.58
N CYS A 224 -0.08 -11.53 10.36
CA CYS A 224 -1.31 -10.79 10.09
C CYS A 224 -2.47 -11.78 9.81
N SER A 225 -2.94 -12.46 10.83
CA SER A 225 -4.02 -13.46 10.73
C SER A 225 -5.07 -13.25 11.82
#